data_5dadeed2f771637ac07026c7f0321322
#
_entry.id   5dadeed2f771637ac07026c7f0321322
#
_cell.length_a   1.000
_cell.length_b   1.000
_cell.length_c   1.000
_cell.angle_alpha   90.00
_cell.angle_beta   90.00
_cell.angle_gamma   90.00
#
_symmetry.space_group_name_H-M   'P 1'
#
loop_
_entity.id
_entity.type
_entity.pdbx_description
1 polymer ?
#
loop_
_entity_poly.entity_id
_entity_poly.type
_entity_poly.pdbx_seq_one_letter_code
_entity_poly.pdbx_strand_id
1 'polypeptide(L)'
;MTLMNRRDALKSVVLLMGGTVIGSTALLSGCAPESQLKDLNFSPADLSFLDEIGETIIPTTDTPGAKATKIGEFMQMMVKDCYDADQQTTFITGLNTIRTDFKAETSKDFMDATAEERLVFLNGLHQKYVASGEEKQPEIIHMLRDLTVLGYFSSEIGATQALRFVETPGRFDPCVDYKKGDKALA
;
A
#
# COMPACT_ATOMS: atom_id res chain seq x y z
N MET A 1 -16.54 30.32 46.73
CA MET A 1 -15.62 30.71 45.68
C MET A 1 -14.28 31.03 46.33
N THR A 2 -13.34 30.07 46.30
CA THR A 2 -12.01 30.24 46.84
C THR A 2 -11.19 31.07 45.83
N LEU A 3 -10.76 32.26 46.26
CA LEU A 3 -9.91 33.14 45.45
C LEU A 3 -8.55 32.45 45.25
N MET A 4 -8.25 32.08 44.04
CA MET A 4 -7.00 31.44 43.64
C MET A 4 -5.85 32.47 43.76
N ASN A 5 -4.85 32.18 44.59
CA ASN A 5 -3.70 33.04 44.81
C ASN A 5 -2.75 33.00 43.59
N ARG A 6 -2.07 34.10 43.28
CA ARG A 6 -1.13 34.21 42.15
C ARG A 6 -0.06 33.09 42.13
N ARG A 7 0.38 32.64 43.32
CA ARG A 7 1.33 31.53 43.46
C ARG A 7 0.76 30.20 43.04
N ASP A 8 -0.56 29.96 43.31
CA ASP A 8 -1.23 28.73 42.97
C ASP A 8 -1.56 28.69 41.47
N ALA A 9 -1.85 29.82 40.85
CA ALA A 9 -1.97 29.97 39.40
C ALA A 9 -0.67 29.63 38.69
N LEU A 10 0.47 30.16 39.18
CA LEU A 10 1.79 29.86 38.62
C LEU A 10 2.15 28.37 38.75
N LYS A 11 1.88 27.76 39.89
CA LYS A 11 2.10 26.29 40.06
C LYS A 11 1.25 25.47 39.11
N SER A 12 0.01 25.85 38.88
CA SER A 12 -0.88 25.16 37.94
C SER A 12 -0.39 25.29 36.49
N VAL A 13 0.16 26.45 36.10
CA VAL A 13 0.74 26.66 34.78
C VAL A 13 2.01 25.79 34.58
N VAL A 14 2.88 25.76 35.61
CA VAL A 14 4.10 24.93 35.57
C VAL A 14 3.77 23.45 35.48
N LEU A 15 2.74 22.97 36.19
CA LEU A 15 2.26 21.59 36.11
C LEU A 15 1.69 21.24 34.72
N LEU A 16 0.94 22.17 34.12
CA LEU A 16 0.37 22.00 32.79
C LEU A 16 1.46 22.03 31.71
N MET A 17 2.41 22.95 31.79
CA MET A 17 3.53 23.02 30.85
C MET A 17 4.52 21.85 31.02
N GLY A 18 4.81 21.45 32.28
CA GLY A 18 5.65 20.27 32.55
C GLY A 18 5.06 18.98 32.03
N GLY A 19 3.74 18.82 32.13
CA GLY A 19 3.02 17.65 31.60
C GLY A 19 3.08 17.58 30.08
N THR A 20 3.01 18.70 29.37
CA THR A 20 3.09 18.71 27.90
C THR A 20 4.50 18.43 27.39
N VAL A 21 5.55 18.84 28.12
CA VAL A 21 6.94 18.57 27.72
C VAL A 21 7.31 17.10 27.93
N ILE A 22 6.85 16.46 29.01
CA ILE A 22 7.07 15.02 29.24
C ILE A 22 6.24 14.19 28.27
N GLY A 23 5.03 14.61 27.95
CA GLY A 23 4.19 13.94 26.96
C GLY A 23 4.76 13.99 25.54
N SER A 24 5.38 15.11 25.14
CA SER A 24 5.95 15.24 23.80
C SER A 24 7.22 14.41 23.61
N THR A 25 8.03 14.23 24.65
CA THR A 25 9.24 13.38 24.56
C THR A 25 8.90 11.88 24.55
N ALA A 26 7.80 11.47 25.19
CA ALA A 26 7.31 10.09 25.12
C ALA A 26 6.75 9.74 23.72
N LEU A 27 6.27 10.74 22.96
CA LEU A 27 5.83 10.56 21.58
C LEU A 27 6.99 10.50 20.56
N LEU A 28 8.19 10.97 20.94
CA LEU A 28 9.36 10.98 20.06
C LEU A 28 10.31 9.78 20.26
N SER A 29 10.11 8.96 21.29
CA SER A 29 10.95 7.81 21.62
C SER A 29 10.21 6.47 21.55
N GLY A 30 9.06 6.40 20.90
CA GLY A 30 8.37 5.17 20.64
C GLY A 30 8.84 4.54 19.34
N CYS A 31 9.47 3.37 19.38
CA CYS A 31 9.16 2.37 18.38
C CYS A 31 7.64 2.22 18.45
N ALA A 32 6.93 2.86 17.53
CA ALA A 32 5.49 2.63 17.40
C ALA A 32 5.33 1.11 17.21
N PRO A 33 4.52 0.42 18.05
CA PRO A 33 4.16 -0.93 17.73
C PRO A 33 3.60 -0.89 16.31
N GLU A 34 4.03 -1.82 15.47
CA GLU A 34 3.53 -2.03 14.13
C GLU A 34 2.02 -1.78 14.14
N SER A 35 1.59 -0.62 13.64
CA SER A 35 0.20 -0.20 13.75
C SER A 35 -0.58 -1.07 12.79
N GLN A 36 -1.33 -2.03 13.35
CA GLN A 36 -2.29 -2.76 12.56
C GLN A 36 -3.27 -1.75 11.96
N LEU A 37 -3.42 -1.81 10.66
CA LEU A 37 -4.46 -1.07 9.95
C LEU A 37 -5.81 -1.41 10.58
N LYS A 38 -6.51 -0.38 11.03
CA LYS A 38 -7.84 -0.52 11.65
C LYS A 38 -8.94 0.05 10.78
N ASP A 39 -8.57 0.93 9.89
CA ASP A 39 -9.47 1.61 8.96
C ASP A 39 -8.74 1.96 7.65
N LEU A 40 -9.41 2.65 6.75
CA LEU A 40 -8.87 3.06 5.46
C LEU A 40 -8.04 4.36 5.51
N ASN A 41 -7.68 4.84 6.70
CA ASN A 41 -6.78 5.98 6.86
C ASN A 41 -5.33 5.49 6.91
N PHE A 42 -4.77 5.22 5.76
CA PHE A 42 -3.42 4.69 5.63
C PHE A 42 -2.37 5.72 6.02
N SER A 43 -1.46 5.32 6.87
CA SER A 43 -0.29 6.13 7.20
C SER A 43 0.71 6.15 6.01
N PRO A 44 1.67 7.10 5.99
CA PRO A 44 2.74 7.07 4.98
C PRO A 44 3.52 5.75 4.96
N ALA A 45 3.64 5.05 6.09
CA ALA A 45 4.27 3.75 6.17
C ALA A 45 3.42 2.65 5.50
N ASP A 46 2.09 2.72 5.62
CA ASP A 46 1.19 1.80 4.94
C ASP A 46 1.20 2.00 3.43
N LEU A 47 1.23 3.25 2.97
CA LEU A 47 1.36 3.57 1.55
C LEU A 47 2.70 3.07 1.00
N SER A 48 3.80 3.29 1.73
CA SER A 48 5.12 2.76 1.34
C SER A 48 5.13 1.22 1.27
N PHE A 49 4.43 0.55 2.18
CA PHE A 49 4.28 -0.90 2.15
C PHE A 49 3.51 -1.38 0.92
N LEU A 50 2.42 -0.70 0.54
CA LEU A 50 1.69 -0.99 -0.70
C LEU A 50 2.53 -0.72 -1.94
N ASP A 51 3.33 0.35 -1.94
CA ASP A 51 4.27 0.65 -3.02
C ASP A 51 5.30 -0.46 -3.20
N GLU A 52 5.84 -1.02 -2.11
CA GLU A 52 6.80 -2.14 -2.18
C GLU A 52 6.13 -3.45 -2.62
N ILE A 53 4.89 -3.69 -2.25
CA ILE A 53 4.12 -4.83 -2.79
C ILE A 53 3.91 -4.65 -4.30
N GLY A 54 3.48 -3.47 -4.71
CA GLY A 54 3.30 -3.15 -6.13
C GLY A 54 4.58 -3.30 -6.94
N GLU A 55 5.71 -2.80 -6.41
CA GLU A 55 7.04 -2.96 -7.02
C GLU A 55 7.49 -4.42 -7.11
N THR A 56 7.07 -5.26 -6.17
CA THR A 56 7.34 -6.69 -6.22
C THR A 56 6.51 -7.38 -7.31
N ILE A 57 5.29 -6.90 -7.58
CA ILE A 57 4.40 -7.44 -8.62
C ILE A 57 4.80 -6.97 -10.03
N ILE A 58 5.07 -5.66 -10.18
CA ILE A 58 5.56 -5.05 -11.43
C ILE A 58 6.87 -4.31 -11.11
N PRO A 59 8.00 -5.00 -11.19
CA PRO A 59 9.29 -4.42 -10.84
C PRO A 59 9.81 -3.46 -11.91
N THR A 60 10.68 -2.56 -11.49
CA THR A 60 11.49 -1.74 -12.41
C THR A 60 12.39 -2.64 -13.24
N THR A 61 12.30 -2.51 -14.56
CA THR A 61 13.12 -3.21 -15.56
C THR A 61 13.57 -2.20 -16.63
N ASP A 62 13.24 -2.41 -17.90
CA ASP A 62 13.43 -1.42 -18.98
C ASP A 62 12.45 -0.25 -18.86
N THR A 63 11.38 -0.44 -18.08
CA THR A 63 10.39 0.57 -17.73
C THR A 63 10.35 0.76 -16.22
N PRO A 64 9.94 1.94 -15.72
CA PRO A 64 9.74 2.13 -14.27
C PRO A 64 8.72 1.14 -13.72
N GLY A 65 8.93 0.65 -12.50
CA GLY A 65 8.01 -0.26 -11.81
C GLY A 65 6.78 0.44 -11.21
N ALA A 66 5.93 -0.35 -10.57
CA ALA A 66 4.67 0.15 -10.01
C ALA A 66 4.86 1.20 -8.91
N LYS A 67 5.93 1.11 -8.14
CA LYS A 67 6.26 2.12 -7.12
C LYS A 67 6.41 3.54 -7.70
N ALA A 68 6.94 3.67 -8.91
CA ALA A 68 7.10 4.96 -9.57
C ALA A 68 5.75 5.64 -9.88
N THR A 69 4.66 4.89 -9.93
CA THR A 69 3.30 5.39 -10.17
C THR A 69 2.55 5.76 -8.88
N LYS A 70 3.21 5.66 -7.70
CA LYS A 70 2.58 5.83 -6.38
C LYS A 70 1.37 4.90 -6.21
N ILE A 71 1.59 3.64 -6.51
CA ILE A 71 0.53 2.63 -6.56
C ILE A 71 -0.21 2.47 -5.24
N GLY A 72 0.45 2.73 -4.10
CA GLY A 72 -0.16 2.70 -2.77
C GLY A 72 -1.26 3.74 -2.60
N GLU A 73 -1.05 4.98 -3.09
CA GLU A 73 -2.08 6.03 -3.08
C GLU A 73 -3.29 5.63 -3.94
N PHE A 74 -3.04 5.05 -5.13
CA PHE A 74 -4.09 4.55 -6.00
C PHE A 74 -4.90 3.43 -5.35
N MET A 75 -4.22 2.44 -4.75
CA MET A 75 -4.89 1.34 -4.05
C MET A 75 -5.77 1.84 -2.90
N GLN A 76 -5.27 2.76 -2.09
CA GLN A 76 -6.05 3.37 -1.01
C GLN A 76 -7.33 4.03 -1.54
N MET A 77 -7.22 4.85 -2.59
CA MET A 77 -8.34 5.53 -3.20
C MET A 77 -9.38 4.52 -3.73
N MET A 78 -8.95 3.52 -4.48
CA MET A 78 -9.84 2.51 -5.06
C MET A 78 -10.56 1.69 -4.00
N VAL A 79 -9.85 1.25 -2.98
CA VAL A 79 -10.46 0.46 -1.89
C VAL A 79 -11.44 1.30 -1.10
N LYS A 80 -11.12 2.56 -0.83
CA LYS A 80 -11.99 3.48 -0.07
C LYS A 80 -13.25 3.85 -0.84
N ASP A 81 -13.15 4.14 -2.13
CA ASP A 81 -14.21 4.78 -2.89
C ASP A 81 -15.01 3.78 -3.74
N CYS A 82 -14.43 2.62 -4.10
CA CYS A 82 -15.04 1.68 -5.05
C CYS A 82 -15.37 0.31 -4.46
N TYR A 83 -14.81 -0.05 -3.31
CA TYR A 83 -15.03 -1.36 -2.70
C TYR A 83 -16.13 -1.30 -1.63
N ASP A 84 -16.87 -2.41 -1.50
CA ASP A 84 -17.86 -2.56 -0.43
C ASP A 84 -17.20 -2.82 0.94
N ALA A 85 -17.98 -2.75 2.02
CA ALA A 85 -17.47 -2.86 3.38
C ALA A 85 -16.80 -4.21 3.69
N ASP A 86 -17.27 -5.31 3.06
CA ASP A 86 -16.69 -6.64 3.26
C ASP A 86 -15.35 -6.75 2.55
N GLN A 87 -15.26 -6.21 1.33
CA GLN A 87 -14.02 -6.14 0.56
C GLN A 87 -12.99 -5.23 1.25
N GLN A 88 -13.42 -4.08 1.79
CA GLN A 88 -12.57 -3.18 2.56
C GLN A 88 -11.99 -3.88 3.80
N THR A 89 -12.84 -4.61 4.52
CA THR A 89 -12.41 -5.40 5.69
C THR A 89 -11.42 -6.49 5.29
N THR A 90 -11.69 -7.20 4.19
CA THR A 90 -10.79 -8.23 3.64
C THR A 90 -9.44 -7.63 3.27
N PHE A 91 -9.43 -6.45 2.64
CA PHE A 91 -8.19 -5.76 2.26
C PHE A 91 -7.35 -5.39 3.49
N ILE A 92 -7.95 -4.73 4.48
CA ILE A 92 -7.28 -4.31 5.72
C ILE A 92 -6.72 -5.51 6.48
N THR A 93 -7.57 -6.53 6.68
CA THR A 93 -7.17 -7.74 7.41
C THR A 93 -6.07 -8.48 6.67
N GLY A 94 -6.20 -8.60 5.35
CA GLY A 94 -5.22 -9.26 4.51
C GLY A 94 -3.85 -8.56 4.52
N LEU A 95 -3.79 -7.23 4.49
CA LEU A 95 -2.53 -6.50 4.61
C LEU A 95 -1.83 -6.75 5.96
N ASN A 96 -2.60 -6.77 7.05
CA ASN A 96 -2.05 -7.08 8.36
C ASN A 96 -1.56 -8.54 8.43
N THR A 97 -2.27 -9.47 7.80
CA THR A 97 -1.85 -10.87 7.69
C THR A 97 -0.55 -11.00 6.90
N ILE A 98 -0.41 -10.32 5.75
CA ILE A 98 0.83 -10.34 4.97
C ILE A 98 2.04 -9.87 5.81
N ARG A 99 1.90 -8.79 6.57
CA ARG A 99 2.96 -8.30 7.46
C ARG A 99 3.35 -9.35 8.51
N THR A 100 2.33 -9.90 9.18
CA THR A 100 2.53 -10.86 10.27
C THR A 100 3.16 -12.16 9.77
N ASP A 101 2.64 -12.71 8.69
CA ASP A 101 3.10 -13.97 8.12
C ASP A 101 4.52 -13.83 7.53
N PHE A 102 4.79 -12.72 6.83
CA PHE A 102 6.14 -12.45 6.33
C PHE A 102 7.17 -12.41 7.47
N LYS A 103 6.85 -11.70 8.55
CA LYS A 103 7.71 -11.61 9.72
C LYS A 103 7.89 -12.95 10.43
N ALA A 104 6.83 -13.76 10.50
CA ALA A 104 6.89 -15.11 11.06
C ALA A 104 7.77 -16.06 10.22
N GLU A 105 7.69 -15.99 8.90
CA GLU A 105 8.44 -16.85 7.99
C GLU A 105 9.91 -16.43 7.85
N THR A 106 10.19 -15.12 7.83
CA THR A 106 11.54 -14.59 7.52
C THR A 106 12.28 -14.01 8.71
N SER A 107 11.59 -13.77 9.83
CA SER A 107 12.10 -13.02 11.00
C SER A 107 12.55 -11.59 10.68
N LYS A 108 12.10 -11.03 9.56
CA LYS A 108 12.40 -9.67 9.08
C LYS A 108 11.12 -8.89 8.89
N ASP A 109 11.24 -7.56 8.91
CA ASP A 109 10.17 -6.70 8.39
C ASP A 109 10.13 -6.78 6.85
N PHE A 110 8.96 -6.68 6.26
CA PHE A 110 8.78 -6.70 4.80
C PHE A 110 9.56 -5.56 4.12
N MET A 111 9.66 -4.40 4.79
CA MET A 111 10.38 -3.25 4.27
C MET A 111 11.90 -3.45 4.26
N ASP A 112 12.44 -4.27 5.16
CA ASP A 112 13.85 -4.58 5.28
C ASP A 112 14.29 -5.79 4.44
N ALA A 113 13.34 -6.46 3.77
CA ALA A 113 13.60 -7.65 2.97
C ALA A 113 14.12 -7.28 1.57
N THR A 114 14.81 -8.24 0.94
CA THR A 114 15.21 -8.11 -0.46
C THR A 114 14.03 -8.30 -1.42
N ALA A 115 14.17 -7.83 -2.66
CA ALA A 115 13.15 -8.02 -3.68
C ALA A 115 12.84 -9.51 -3.93
N GLU A 116 13.88 -10.36 -3.89
CA GLU A 116 13.75 -11.81 -4.05
C GLU A 116 12.97 -12.45 -2.91
N GLU A 117 13.25 -12.07 -1.66
CA GLU A 117 12.53 -12.58 -0.48
C GLU A 117 11.05 -12.21 -0.55
N ARG A 118 10.73 -10.97 -0.92
CA ARG A 118 9.34 -10.49 -1.12
C ARG A 118 8.63 -11.26 -2.23
N LEU A 119 9.31 -11.45 -3.37
CA LEU A 119 8.76 -12.16 -4.52
C LEU A 119 8.46 -13.63 -4.19
N VAL A 120 9.38 -14.32 -3.52
CA VAL A 120 9.18 -15.72 -3.09
C VAL A 120 7.97 -15.84 -2.18
N PHE A 121 7.85 -14.94 -1.20
CA PHE A 121 6.73 -14.93 -0.27
C PHE A 121 5.38 -14.67 -0.98
N LEU A 122 5.29 -13.61 -1.80
CA LEU A 122 4.04 -13.28 -2.51
C LEU A 122 3.64 -14.38 -3.51
N ASN A 123 4.59 -15.00 -4.19
CA ASN A 123 4.34 -16.16 -5.04
C ASN A 123 3.85 -17.36 -4.24
N GLY A 124 4.39 -17.59 -3.04
CA GLY A 124 3.91 -18.62 -2.14
C GLY A 124 2.45 -18.43 -1.72
N LEU A 125 2.06 -17.20 -1.40
CA LEU A 125 0.66 -16.86 -1.12
C LEU A 125 -0.23 -17.11 -2.34
N HIS A 126 0.20 -16.68 -3.52
CA HIS A 126 -0.56 -16.91 -4.76
C HIS A 126 -0.73 -18.41 -5.07
N GLN A 127 0.31 -19.21 -4.90
CA GLN A 127 0.24 -20.66 -5.11
C GLN A 127 -0.71 -21.36 -4.12
N LYS A 128 -0.67 -20.97 -2.84
CA LYS A 128 -1.60 -21.48 -1.82
C LYS A 128 -3.06 -21.17 -2.22
N TYR A 129 -3.33 -19.97 -2.69
CA TYR A 129 -4.66 -19.58 -3.17
C TYR A 129 -5.10 -20.40 -4.37
N VAL A 130 -4.28 -20.55 -5.41
CA VAL A 130 -4.61 -21.34 -6.60
C VAL A 130 -4.86 -22.81 -6.24
N ALA A 131 -4.10 -23.37 -5.30
CA ALA A 131 -4.25 -24.73 -4.84
C ALA A 131 -5.51 -24.97 -4.01
N SER A 132 -6.04 -23.96 -3.33
CA SER A 132 -7.25 -24.08 -2.52
C SER A 132 -8.53 -24.28 -3.33
N GLY A 133 -8.51 -23.91 -4.61
CA GLY A 133 -9.67 -24.05 -5.51
C GLY A 133 -10.89 -23.22 -5.09
N GLU A 134 -10.70 -22.31 -4.16
CA GLU A 134 -11.80 -21.52 -3.62
C GLU A 134 -12.09 -20.28 -4.49
N GLU A 135 -13.05 -20.44 -5.38
CA GLU A 135 -13.68 -19.31 -6.09
C GLU A 135 -14.43 -18.33 -5.16
N LYS A 136 -14.38 -18.50 -3.83
CA LYS A 136 -15.42 -17.94 -2.96
C LYS A 136 -15.17 -16.54 -2.41
N GLN A 137 -13.96 -16.02 -2.39
CA GLN A 137 -13.71 -14.61 -2.08
C GLN A 137 -12.39 -14.15 -2.71
N PRO A 138 -12.29 -12.91 -3.21
CA PRO A 138 -11.02 -12.39 -3.65
C PRO A 138 -10.08 -12.30 -2.45
N GLU A 139 -9.14 -13.23 -2.33
CA GLU A 139 -8.09 -13.12 -1.34
C GLU A 139 -7.25 -11.87 -1.59
N ILE A 140 -6.65 -11.37 -0.55
CA ILE A 140 -5.83 -10.16 -0.58
C ILE A 140 -4.80 -10.16 -1.71
N ILE A 141 -4.20 -11.29 -2.03
CA ILE A 141 -3.18 -11.39 -3.08
C ILE A 141 -3.75 -11.09 -4.48
N HIS A 142 -5.00 -11.47 -4.74
CA HIS A 142 -5.69 -11.14 -5.98
C HIS A 142 -6.06 -9.66 -6.05
N MET A 143 -6.59 -9.11 -4.95
CA MET A 143 -6.93 -7.69 -4.87
C MET A 143 -5.69 -6.82 -5.11
N LEU A 144 -4.57 -7.16 -4.49
CA LEU A 144 -3.30 -6.45 -4.66
C LEU A 144 -2.78 -6.54 -6.11
N ARG A 145 -2.82 -7.73 -6.70
CA ARG A 145 -2.41 -7.94 -8.09
C ARG A 145 -3.27 -7.12 -9.06
N ASP A 146 -4.58 -7.25 -8.93
CA ASP A 146 -5.52 -6.61 -9.85
C ASP A 146 -5.47 -5.08 -9.73
N LEU A 147 -5.37 -4.55 -8.50
CA LEU A 147 -5.17 -3.12 -8.25
C LEU A 147 -3.81 -2.64 -8.77
N THR A 148 -2.74 -3.45 -8.62
CA THR A 148 -1.42 -3.08 -9.16
C THR A 148 -1.46 -3.00 -10.67
N VAL A 149 -2.02 -4.01 -11.34
CA VAL A 149 -2.14 -4.04 -12.81
C VAL A 149 -3.01 -2.88 -13.30
N LEU A 150 -4.17 -2.69 -12.70
CA LEU A 150 -5.08 -1.61 -13.07
C LEU A 150 -4.41 -0.24 -12.89
N GLY A 151 -3.85 0.03 -11.71
CA GLY A 151 -3.24 1.33 -11.40
C GLY A 151 -1.99 1.60 -12.22
N TYR A 152 -1.16 0.59 -12.45
CA TYR A 152 0.03 0.76 -13.26
C TYR A 152 -0.31 1.11 -14.71
N PHE A 153 -1.12 0.32 -15.39
CA PHE A 153 -1.43 0.52 -16.81
C PHE A 153 -2.38 1.69 -17.08
N SER A 154 -3.13 2.16 -16.09
CA SER A 154 -3.90 3.41 -16.19
C SER A 154 -3.11 4.66 -15.79
N SER A 155 -1.90 4.52 -15.25
CA SER A 155 -1.01 5.63 -14.94
C SER A 155 -0.35 6.19 -16.21
N GLU A 156 0.11 7.44 -16.15
CA GLU A 156 0.90 8.06 -17.21
C GLU A 156 2.13 7.20 -17.59
N ILE A 157 2.86 6.72 -16.58
CA ILE A 157 4.06 5.89 -16.78
C ILE A 157 3.69 4.58 -17.49
N GLY A 158 2.71 3.85 -17.01
CA GLY A 158 2.30 2.58 -17.61
C GLY A 158 1.74 2.76 -19.01
N ALA A 159 0.86 3.73 -19.21
CA ALA A 159 0.26 4.00 -20.52
C ALA A 159 1.28 4.44 -21.58
N THR A 160 2.23 5.33 -21.21
CA THR A 160 3.15 5.92 -22.20
C THR A 160 4.47 5.17 -22.34
N GLN A 161 4.96 4.53 -21.27
CA GLN A 161 6.27 3.86 -21.29
C GLN A 161 6.17 2.35 -21.45
N ALA A 162 5.21 1.69 -20.80
CA ALA A 162 4.99 0.26 -20.96
C ALA A 162 4.08 -0.07 -22.15
N LEU A 163 3.05 0.72 -22.37
CA LEU A 163 2.12 0.61 -23.49
C LEU A 163 2.41 1.68 -24.55
N ARG A 164 1.67 1.62 -25.64
CA ARG A 164 1.63 2.64 -26.69
C ARG A 164 0.32 3.43 -26.57
N PHE A 165 0.32 4.46 -25.75
CA PHE A 165 -0.83 5.33 -25.57
C PHE A 165 -1.07 6.20 -26.80
N VAL A 166 -2.31 6.24 -27.26
CA VAL A 166 -2.78 7.11 -28.33
C VAL A 166 -4.09 7.78 -27.89
N GLU A 167 -4.01 9.02 -27.44
CA GLU A 167 -5.16 9.76 -26.88
C GLU A 167 -6.35 9.82 -27.86
N THR A 168 -6.09 10.05 -29.14
CA THR A 168 -7.14 10.14 -30.17
C THR A 168 -6.65 9.44 -31.43
N PRO A 169 -6.94 8.14 -31.61
CA PRO A 169 -6.43 7.38 -32.75
C PRO A 169 -6.96 7.86 -34.11
N GLY A 170 -8.04 8.65 -34.14
CA GLY A 170 -8.60 9.24 -35.35
C GLY A 170 -9.26 8.27 -36.34
N ARG A 171 -9.01 6.96 -36.16
CA ARG A 171 -9.55 5.89 -36.99
C ARG A 171 -9.69 4.61 -36.15
N PHE A 172 -10.57 3.73 -36.56
CA PHE A 172 -10.72 2.40 -36.00
C PHE A 172 -10.05 1.38 -36.92
N ASP A 173 -8.93 0.80 -36.47
CA ASP A 173 -8.24 -0.29 -37.17
C ASP A 173 -8.41 -1.58 -36.34
N PRO A 174 -9.35 -2.48 -36.69
CA PRO A 174 -9.65 -3.67 -35.91
C PRO A 174 -8.50 -4.70 -35.94
N CYS A 175 -7.64 -4.65 -36.96
CA CYS A 175 -6.50 -5.53 -37.12
C CYS A 175 -5.30 -4.70 -37.58
N VAL A 176 -4.24 -4.73 -36.79
CA VAL A 176 -2.96 -4.11 -37.12
C VAL A 176 -1.87 -5.18 -37.13
N ASP A 177 -0.86 -4.98 -37.98
CA ASP A 177 0.30 -5.86 -38.01
C ASP A 177 1.03 -5.78 -36.66
N TYR A 178 1.34 -6.95 -36.11
CA TYR A 178 2.09 -7.10 -34.85
C TYR A 178 3.43 -7.77 -35.11
N LYS A 179 4.49 -7.19 -34.55
CA LYS A 179 5.80 -7.80 -34.48
C LYS A 179 6.16 -8.10 -33.04
N LYS A 180 6.85 -9.22 -32.80
CA LYS A 180 7.30 -9.57 -31.44
C LYS A 180 8.15 -8.43 -30.86
N GLY A 181 7.73 -7.91 -29.72
CA GLY A 181 8.34 -6.77 -29.03
C GLY A 181 7.62 -5.42 -29.24
N ASP A 182 6.62 -5.37 -30.12
CA ASP A 182 5.79 -4.17 -30.22
C ASP A 182 4.98 -3.98 -28.93
N LYS A 183 4.90 -2.72 -28.48
CA LYS A 183 4.07 -2.35 -27.33
C LYS A 183 2.61 -2.47 -27.68
N ALA A 184 1.81 -3.01 -26.75
CA ALA A 184 0.36 -3.05 -26.89
C ALA A 184 -0.23 -1.63 -26.95
N LEU A 185 -1.32 -1.49 -27.70
CA LEU A 185 -2.11 -0.25 -27.72
C LEU A 185 -2.88 -0.09 -26.39
N ALA A 186 -2.95 1.13 -25.88
CA ALA A 186 -3.77 1.55 -24.76
C ALA A 186 -4.74 2.63 -25.21
#